data_d6920912a9a94238d1b4095d7e66891e
#
_entry.id   d6920912a9a94238d1b4095d7e66891e
#
_cell.length_a   1.000
_cell.length_b   1.000
_cell.length_c   1.000
_cell.angle_alpha   90.00
_cell.angle_beta   90.00
_cell.angle_gamma   90.00
#
_symmetry.space_group_name_H-M   'P 1'
#
loop_
_entity.id
_entity.type
_entity.pdbx_description
1 polymer ?
#
loop_
_entity_poly.entity_id
_entity_poly.type
_entity_poly.pdbx_seq_one_letter_code
_entity_poly.pdbx_strand_id
1 'polypeptide(L)'
;MKIIIMLTFILGLFGCNNSKSQSNKIPLEKIEEMFSNMKASGVNIETKMLWGYFFTSNKKDKFDQVANDLKNKGFDFVEIFQAEDKSYWLHLERKEIHNPKSLYALDEELYVIADKYEITYDGFDVGNIDKNKAIERDTYAVPEEFKTLDYQKDDFPCLLIGNVAFDNFPHKEEFCYFIKVTTSYKKDEKVMLPTDVELDELDKFEYFIENNLTQNEIKNYYIFRDTHKGIRNFYIVTNDKLGATEVINLIKNSEKQRTFDFEILTDKNWNLYNEFRKKMPNE
;
A
#
# COMPACT_ATOMS: atom_id res chain seq x y z
N MET A 1 22.87 18.16 18.32
CA MET A 1 21.87 18.49 17.29
C MET A 1 21.27 17.16 16.84
N LYS A 2 20.15 16.75 17.44
CA LYS A 2 19.49 15.48 17.14
C LYS A 2 18.52 15.74 15.99
N ILE A 3 18.79 15.14 14.83
CA ILE A 3 17.87 15.19 13.69
C ILE A 3 16.75 14.19 14.01
N ILE A 4 15.62 14.72 14.46
CA ILE A 4 14.36 13.96 14.54
C ILE A 4 13.87 13.89 13.10
N ILE A 5 13.96 12.71 12.48
CA ILE A 5 13.28 12.44 11.19
C ILE A 5 11.81 12.18 11.54
N MET A 6 11.09 13.26 11.73
CA MET A 6 9.64 13.27 11.79
C MET A 6 9.15 13.23 10.34
N LEU A 7 8.43 12.16 9.96
CA LEU A 7 7.72 12.14 8.68
C LEU A 7 6.47 13.01 8.85
N THR A 8 6.70 14.32 8.80
CA THR A 8 5.64 15.32 8.87
C THR A 8 4.95 15.31 7.51
N PHE A 9 3.80 14.66 7.40
CA PHE A 9 2.85 14.99 6.35
C PHE A 9 2.24 16.34 6.72
N ILE A 10 2.98 17.41 6.39
CA ILE A 10 2.44 18.78 6.45
C ILE A 10 1.41 18.88 5.33
N LEU A 11 0.14 18.71 5.65
CA LEU A 11 -0.94 19.29 4.85
C LEU A 11 -0.87 20.80 5.02
N GLY A 12 0.09 21.38 4.30
CA GLY A 12 0.50 22.75 4.43
C GLY A 12 -0.39 23.73 3.71
N LEU A 13 -0.51 24.86 4.38
CA LEU A 13 -0.61 26.21 3.82
C LEU A 13 -1.81 26.48 2.90
N PHE A 14 -2.91 26.88 3.50
CA PHE A 14 -3.80 27.85 2.86
C PHE A 14 -3.82 29.14 3.64
N GLY A 15 -3.50 30.20 2.91
CA GLY A 15 -3.31 31.55 3.41
C GLY A 15 -4.51 32.11 4.15
N CYS A 16 -4.21 32.96 5.13
CA CYS A 16 -5.15 33.82 5.84
C CYS A 16 -6.03 34.63 4.87
N ASN A 17 -7.33 34.35 4.89
CA ASN A 17 -8.34 35.35 4.58
C ASN A 17 -9.40 35.36 5.69
N ASN A 18 -9.53 36.50 6.34
CA ASN A 18 -10.51 36.80 7.35
C ASN A 18 -11.94 36.65 6.82
N SER A 19 -12.61 35.58 7.20
CA SER A 19 -14.07 35.56 7.34
C SER A 19 -14.48 34.30 8.12
N LYS A 20 -15.27 34.46 9.17
CA LYS A 20 -15.95 33.49 10.06
C LYS A 20 -15.65 32.01 9.80
N SER A 21 -15.01 31.36 10.78
CA SER A 21 -14.53 29.99 10.80
C SER A 21 -15.56 28.97 10.29
N GLN A 22 -15.49 28.63 9.03
CA GLN A 22 -15.73 27.27 8.60
C GLN A 22 -14.35 26.61 8.67
N SER A 23 -14.11 25.86 9.75
CA SER A 23 -12.90 25.06 9.90
C SER A 23 -12.74 24.22 8.63
N ASN A 24 -11.57 24.25 8.01
CA ASN A 24 -11.19 23.31 6.95
C ASN A 24 -11.05 21.92 7.58
N LYS A 25 -12.20 21.29 7.87
CA LYS A 25 -12.24 19.92 8.39
C LYS A 25 -11.56 19.00 7.38
N ILE A 26 -10.78 18.06 7.88
CA ILE A 26 -10.13 17.04 7.04
C ILE A 26 -11.22 16.10 6.53
N PRO A 27 -11.47 16.02 5.21
CA PRO A 27 -12.52 15.15 4.67
C PRO A 27 -12.10 13.68 4.77
N LEU A 28 -13.09 12.78 4.87
CA LEU A 28 -12.83 11.33 4.99
C LEU A 28 -11.96 10.79 3.85
N GLU A 29 -12.17 11.27 2.63
CA GLU A 29 -11.38 10.85 1.46
C GLU A 29 -9.88 11.12 1.62
N LYS A 30 -9.50 12.21 2.30
CA LYS A 30 -8.09 12.52 2.58
C LYS A 30 -7.50 11.58 3.63
N ILE A 31 -8.28 11.18 4.60
CA ILE A 31 -7.86 10.18 5.59
C ILE A 31 -7.74 8.81 4.94
N GLU A 32 -8.67 8.43 4.06
CA GLU A 32 -8.61 7.18 3.29
C GLU A 32 -7.37 7.15 2.38
N GLU A 33 -7.06 8.24 1.68
CA GLU A 33 -5.85 8.40 0.88
C GLU A 33 -4.58 8.22 1.73
N MET A 34 -4.53 8.85 2.91
CA MET A 34 -3.39 8.72 3.84
C MET A 34 -3.18 7.27 4.27
N PHE A 35 -4.23 6.57 4.71
CA PHE A 35 -4.15 5.16 5.11
C PHE A 35 -3.75 4.25 3.95
N SER A 36 -4.25 4.51 2.74
CA SER A 36 -3.83 3.82 1.52
C SER A 36 -2.34 3.99 1.27
N ASN A 37 -1.83 5.22 1.37
CA ASN A 37 -0.41 5.53 1.19
C ASN A 37 0.48 4.90 2.30
N MET A 38 0.01 4.88 3.54
CA MET A 38 0.69 4.19 4.64
C MET A 38 0.82 2.69 4.34
N LYS A 39 -0.28 2.04 3.97
CA LYS A 39 -0.30 0.62 3.59
C LYS A 39 0.61 0.35 2.39
N ALA A 40 0.51 1.15 1.33
CA ALA A 40 1.34 1.04 0.13
C ALA A 40 2.84 1.21 0.42
N SER A 41 3.20 1.97 1.47
CA SER A 41 4.58 2.13 1.93
C SER A 41 5.02 1.06 2.95
N GLY A 42 4.23 -0.01 3.15
CA GLY A 42 4.55 -1.14 4.03
C GLY A 42 4.29 -0.89 5.52
N VAL A 43 3.58 0.18 5.88
CA VAL A 43 3.20 0.42 7.28
C VAL A 43 2.08 -0.53 7.70
N ASN A 44 2.29 -1.27 8.79
CA ASN A 44 1.22 -2.10 9.37
C ASN A 44 0.24 -1.21 10.14
N ILE A 45 -0.85 -0.83 9.47
CA ILE A 45 -1.90 0.04 10.02
C ILE A 45 -2.80 -0.65 11.07
N GLU A 46 -2.65 -1.96 11.26
CA GLU A 46 -3.43 -2.76 12.24
C GLU A 46 -2.74 -2.83 13.60
N THR A 47 -1.59 -2.18 13.76
CA THR A 47 -0.85 -2.10 15.01
C THR A 47 -1.08 -0.78 15.74
N LYS A 48 -0.83 -0.77 17.06
CA LYS A 48 -0.86 0.48 17.83
C LYS A 48 0.25 1.40 17.35
N MET A 49 -0.11 2.64 17.06
CA MET A 49 0.80 3.74 16.75
C MET A 49 0.61 4.88 17.73
N LEU A 50 1.56 5.78 17.79
CA LEU A 50 1.47 7.02 18.56
C LEU A 50 0.86 8.09 17.66
N TRP A 51 -0.32 8.56 18.02
CA TRP A 51 -1.03 9.65 17.34
C TRP A 51 -0.87 10.94 18.10
N GLY A 52 -0.37 11.99 17.45
CA GLY A 52 -0.30 13.34 17.97
C GLY A 52 -1.49 14.17 17.46
N TYR A 53 -2.06 15.01 18.33
CA TYR A 53 -3.21 15.85 18.01
C TYR A 53 -2.90 17.29 18.40
N PHE A 54 -3.17 18.23 17.50
CA PHE A 54 -2.71 19.60 17.62
C PHE A 54 -3.88 20.58 17.63
N PHE A 55 -3.83 21.51 18.60
CA PHE A 55 -4.76 22.61 18.67
C PHE A 55 -4.01 23.93 18.68
N THR A 56 -4.56 24.96 18.05
CA THR A 56 -3.95 26.28 17.97
C THR A 56 -4.87 27.38 18.50
N SER A 57 -4.27 28.41 19.08
CA SER A 57 -4.97 29.62 19.55
C SER A 57 -4.00 30.80 19.72
N ASN A 58 -4.52 31.99 19.58
CA ASN A 58 -3.80 33.22 19.96
C ASN A 58 -3.76 33.43 21.49
N LYS A 59 -4.47 32.62 22.29
CA LYS A 59 -4.56 32.72 23.75
C LYS A 59 -4.23 31.38 24.39
N LYS A 60 -3.21 31.39 25.27
CA LYS A 60 -2.73 30.20 25.95
C LYS A 60 -3.69 29.65 27.03
N ASP A 61 -4.41 30.56 27.71
CA ASP A 61 -5.25 30.29 28.88
C ASP A 61 -6.39 29.26 28.61
N LYS A 62 -6.79 29.10 27.36
CA LYS A 62 -7.83 28.12 26.98
C LYS A 62 -7.33 26.66 26.97
N PHE A 63 -6.04 26.43 26.79
CA PHE A 63 -5.49 25.09 26.59
C PHE A 63 -5.50 24.21 27.84
N ASP A 64 -5.38 24.80 29.04
CA ASP A 64 -5.42 24.00 30.29
C ASP A 64 -6.78 23.29 30.46
N GLN A 65 -7.87 23.93 30.06
CA GLN A 65 -9.21 23.35 30.13
C GLN A 65 -9.38 22.26 29.07
N VAL A 66 -8.92 22.48 27.84
CA VAL A 66 -8.95 21.50 26.75
C VAL A 66 -8.11 20.27 27.10
N ALA A 67 -6.88 20.48 27.61
CA ALA A 67 -6.01 19.41 28.03
C ALA A 67 -6.63 18.55 29.15
N ASN A 68 -7.30 19.17 30.12
CA ASN A 68 -8.02 18.46 31.19
C ASN A 68 -9.22 17.66 30.66
N ASP A 69 -10.03 18.22 29.77
CA ASP A 69 -11.15 17.51 29.17
C ASP A 69 -10.67 16.30 28.36
N LEU A 70 -9.61 16.48 27.57
CA LEU A 70 -9.04 15.42 26.74
C LEU A 70 -8.29 14.37 27.55
N LYS A 71 -7.65 14.76 28.65
CA LYS A 71 -7.04 13.80 29.59
C LYS A 71 -8.07 12.81 30.14
N ASN A 72 -9.27 13.27 30.45
CA ASN A 72 -10.38 12.40 30.89
C ASN A 72 -10.88 11.46 29.78
N LYS A 73 -10.53 11.73 28.52
CA LYS A 73 -10.80 10.87 27.35
C LYS A 73 -9.58 10.00 26.96
N GLY A 74 -8.54 9.96 27.79
CA GLY A 74 -7.36 9.10 27.59
C GLY A 74 -6.26 9.71 26.72
N PHE A 75 -6.25 11.03 26.51
CA PHE A 75 -5.14 11.70 25.85
C PHE A 75 -4.04 12.06 26.87
N ASP A 76 -2.81 11.86 26.48
CA ASP A 76 -1.63 12.29 27.22
C ASP A 76 -1.24 13.70 26.81
N PHE A 77 -1.05 14.58 27.79
CA PHE A 77 -0.50 15.92 27.55
C PHE A 77 0.99 15.84 27.25
N VAL A 78 1.42 16.48 26.17
CA VAL A 78 2.85 16.58 25.81
C VAL A 78 3.39 17.94 26.18
N GLU A 79 2.91 18.99 25.53
CA GLU A 79 3.39 20.36 25.77
C GLU A 79 2.42 21.42 25.24
N ILE A 80 2.66 22.67 25.71
CA ILE A 80 2.14 23.87 25.07
C ILE A 80 3.35 24.70 24.67
N PHE A 81 3.49 25.01 23.38
CA PHE A 81 4.58 25.84 22.87
C PHE A 81 4.05 27.04 22.07
N GLN A 82 4.92 28.02 21.84
CA GLN A 82 4.62 29.17 21.01
C GLN A 82 5.38 29.05 19.68
N ALA A 83 4.66 29.14 18.57
CA ALA A 83 5.24 29.14 17.24
C ALA A 83 5.83 30.50 16.86
N GLU A 84 6.57 30.56 15.75
CA GLU A 84 7.23 31.80 15.27
C GLU A 84 6.24 32.92 14.94
N ASP A 85 5.03 32.56 14.50
CA ASP A 85 3.93 33.51 14.24
C ASP A 85 3.24 34.03 15.51
N LYS A 86 3.75 33.64 16.68
CA LYS A 86 3.23 33.95 18.02
C LYS A 86 1.92 33.25 18.39
N SER A 87 1.40 32.35 17.57
CA SER A 87 0.32 31.47 17.98
C SER A 87 0.79 30.47 19.04
N TYR A 88 -0.11 30.05 19.92
CA TYR A 88 0.15 28.98 20.88
C TYR A 88 -0.41 27.66 20.31
N TRP A 89 0.32 26.59 20.59
CA TRP A 89 -0.02 25.24 20.17
C TRP A 89 -0.12 24.34 21.38
N LEU A 90 -1.15 23.53 21.45
CA LEU A 90 -1.30 22.43 22.39
C LEU A 90 -1.08 21.13 21.64
N HIS A 91 -0.14 20.31 22.13
CA HIS A 91 0.14 18.98 21.64
C HIS A 91 -0.31 17.92 22.66
N LEU A 92 -1.13 17.00 22.21
CA LEU A 92 -1.62 15.85 22.96
C LEU A 92 -1.30 14.58 22.17
N GLU A 93 -1.18 13.45 22.87
CA GLU A 93 -0.90 12.16 22.22
C GLU A 93 -1.80 11.07 22.75
N ARG A 94 -2.01 10.04 21.91
CA ARG A 94 -2.68 8.81 22.30
C ARG A 94 -2.14 7.59 21.53
N LYS A 95 -1.98 6.44 22.22
CA LYS A 95 -1.52 5.19 21.62
C LYS A 95 -2.70 4.34 21.24
N GLU A 96 -3.03 4.27 19.97
CA GLU A 96 -4.23 3.58 19.49
C GLU A 96 -4.07 2.99 18.09
N ILE A 97 -5.07 2.19 17.70
CA ILE A 97 -5.21 1.66 16.35
C ILE A 97 -6.36 2.42 15.71
N HIS A 98 -6.13 2.99 14.53
CA HIS A 98 -7.16 3.59 13.72
C HIS A 98 -7.32 2.90 12.37
N ASN A 99 -8.53 2.95 11.86
CA ASN A 99 -8.84 2.87 10.44
C ASN A 99 -9.38 4.24 9.99
N PRO A 100 -9.56 4.48 8.68
CA PRO A 100 -10.01 5.79 8.20
C PRO A 100 -11.28 6.30 8.88
N LYS A 101 -12.26 5.42 9.08
CA LYS A 101 -13.56 5.81 9.68
C LYS A 101 -13.44 6.14 11.16
N SER A 102 -12.63 5.37 11.92
CA SER A 102 -12.45 5.62 13.36
C SER A 102 -11.66 6.90 13.61
N LEU A 103 -10.65 7.20 12.78
CA LEU A 103 -9.90 8.45 12.88
C LEU A 103 -10.78 9.64 12.49
N TYR A 104 -11.55 9.54 11.40
CA TYR A 104 -12.49 10.58 10.99
C TYR A 104 -13.53 10.88 12.09
N ALA A 105 -14.09 9.84 12.72
CA ALA A 105 -15.05 10.03 13.81
C ALA A 105 -14.43 10.75 15.02
N LEU A 106 -13.17 10.43 15.34
CA LEU A 106 -12.44 11.13 16.39
C LEU A 106 -12.16 12.60 16.01
N ASP A 107 -11.75 12.86 14.77
CA ASP A 107 -11.54 14.24 14.29
C ASP A 107 -12.80 15.09 14.43
N GLU A 108 -13.97 14.55 14.08
CA GLU A 108 -15.25 15.25 14.27
C GLU A 108 -15.50 15.59 15.75
N GLU A 109 -15.17 14.69 16.68
CA GLU A 109 -15.24 14.99 18.13
C GLU A 109 -14.27 16.09 18.54
N LEU A 110 -13.04 16.08 18.00
CA LEU A 110 -12.02 17.08 18.33
C LEU A 110 -12.37 18.46 17.75
N TYR A 111 -12.98 18.53 16.57
CA TYR A 111 -13.54 19.79 16.05
C TYR A 111 -14.65 20.34 16.96
N VAL A 112 -15.55 19.50 17.47
CA VAL A 112 -16.59 19.96 18.43
C VAL A 112 -15.96 20.49 19.72
N ILE A 113 -14.91 19.86 20.21
CA ILE A 113 -14.18 20.33 21.39
C ILE A 113 -13.49 21.68 21.11
N ALA A 114 -12.84 21.82 19.94
CA ALA A 114 -12.21 23.05 19.52
C ALA A 114 -13.23 24.22 19.46
N ASP A 115 -14.38 23.99 18.86
CA ASP A 115 -15.47 24.97 18.79
C ASP A 115 -15.98 25.38 20.19
N LYS A 116 -16.16 24.41 21.10
CA LYS A 116 -16.59 24.68 22.49
C LYS A 116 -15.67 25.65 23.22
N TYR A 117 -14.36 25.54 22.97
CA TYR A 117 -13.35 26.37 23.61
C TYR A 117 -12.91 27.57 22.76
N GLU A 118 -13.51 27.76 21.58
CA GLU A 118 -13.14 28.81 20.59
C GLU A 118 -11.65 28.80 20.27
N ILE A 119 -11.12 27.63 19.98
CA ILE A 119 -9.75 27.37 19.49
C ILE A 119 -9.84 26.63 18.15
N THR A 120 -8.73 26.39 17.49
CA THR A 120 -8.69 25.64 16.23
C THR A 120 -8.08 24.27 16.48
N TYR A 121 -8.72 23.21 16.01
CA TYR A 121 -8.09 21.91 15.85
C TYR A 121 -7.37 21.90 14.51
N ASP A 122 -6.05 21.65 14.52
CA ASP A 122 -5.19 21.76 13.35
C ASP A 122 -4.87 20.38 12.72
N GLY A 123 -5.40 19.30 13.31
CA GLY A 123 -5.23 17.95 12.80
C GLY A 123 -4.31 17.10 13.66
N PHE A 124 -3.75 16.07 13.03
CA PHE A 124 -3.00 15.02 13.70
C PHE A 124 -1.72 14.67 12.94
N ASP A 125 -0.81 14.01 13.63
CA ASP A 125 0.30 13.25 13.04
C ASP A 125 0.30 11.82 13.55
N VAL A 126 1.18 10.97 13.00
CA VAL A 126 1.34 9.59 13.43
C VAL A 126 2.80 9.20 13.45
N GLY A 127 3.19 8.47 14.48
CA GLY A 127 4.56 8.03 14.70
C GLY A 127 4.66 6.65 15.34
N ASN A 128 5.90 6.19 15.52
CA ASN A 128 6.18 5.00 16.30
C ASN A 128 5.92 5.28 17.80
N ILE A 129 5.42 4.28 18.53
CA ILE A 129 5.23 4.37 19.99
C ILE A 129 6.55 4.71 20.69
N ASP A 130 7.67 4.17 20.23
CA ASP A 130 9.01 4.60 20.62
C ASP A 130 9.42 5.81 19.76
N LYS A 131 9.31 7.00 20.30
CA LYS A 131 9.62 8.27 19.61
C LYS A 131 11.06 8.36 19.05
N ASN A 132 11.95 7.45 19.43
CA ASN A 132 13.31 7.40 18.92
C ASN A 132 13.44 6.52 17.67
N LYS A 133 12.35 5.84 17.27
CA LYS A 133 12.31 4.95 16.11
C LYS A 133 11.38 5.50 15.03
N ALA A 134 11.73 5.24 13.78
CA ALA A 134 10.79 5.43 12.68
C ALA A 134 9.65 4.41 12.76
N ILE A 135 8.53 4.69 12.09
CA ILE A 135 7.46 3.68 11.91
C ILE A 135 8.06 2.50 11.16
N GLU A 136 7.85 1.29 11.69
CA GLU A 136 8.28 0.06 11.05
C GLU A 136 7.49 -0.15 9.76
N ARG A 137 8.19 -0.54 8.69
CA ARG A 137 7.60 -0.80 7.38
C ARG A 137 7.98 -2.21 6.94
N ASP A 138 7.01 -2.95 6.48
CA ASP A 138 7.30 -4.15 5.69
C ASP A 138 7.63 -3.72 4.26
N THR A 139 8.91 -3.55 3.99
CA THR A 139 9.40 -3.17 2.66
C THR A 139 9.27 -4.28 1.62
N TYR A 140 8.86 -5.49 2.04
CA TYR A 140 8.52 -6.61 1.17
C TYR A 140 7.03 -6.64 0.81
N ALA A 141 6.17 -5.89 1.50
CA ALA A 141 4.78 -5.76 1.13
C ALA A 141 4.64 -4.97 -0.18
N VAL A 142 3.96 -5.55 -1.17
CA VAL A 142 3.68 -4.90 -2.46
C VAL A 142 2.17 -4.82 -2.63
N PRO A 143 1.61 -3.63 -2.90
CA PRO A 143 0.19 -3.48 -3.17
C PRO A 143 -0.26 -4.27 -4.40
N GLU A 144 -1.52 -4.65 -4.43
CA GLU A 144 -2.14 -5.27 -5.61
C GLU A 144 -2.74 -4.20 -6.52
N GLU A 145 -1.95 -3.71 -7.48
CA GLU A 145 -2.35 -2.72 -8.47
C GLU A 145 -2.35 -3.36 -9.86
N PHE A 146 -3.32 -4.22 -10.14
CA PHE A 146 -3.41 -4.91 -11.42
C PHE A 146 -3.98 -4.00 -12.50
N LYS A 147 -3.28 -3.94 -13.64
CA LYS A 147 -3.76 -3.33 -14.88
C LYS A 147 -3.90 -4.36 -15.98
N THR A 148 -4.85 -4.10 -16.88
CA THR A 148 -5.15 -4.95 -18.03
C THR A 148 -4.94 -4.16 -19.31
N LEU A 149 -4.32 -4.79 -20.31
CA LEU A 149 -4.17 -4.26 -21.66
C LEU A 149 -4.58 -5.31 -22.68
N ASP A 150 -5.58 -4.95 -23.50
CA ASP A 150 -5.96 -5.70 -24.69
C ASP A 150 -5.30 -5.08 -25.92
N TYR A 151 -4.58 -5.88 -26.71
CA TYR A 151 -3.98 -5.44 -27.94
C TYR A 151 -3.89 -6.55 -28.99
N GLN A 152 -3.63 -6.17 -30.22
CA GLN A 152 -3.44 -7.13 -31.32
C GLN A 152 -1.95 -7.50 -31.43
N LYS A 153 -1.68 -8.79 -31.54
CA LYS A 153 -0.36 -9.36 -31.81
C LYS A 153 -0.50 -10.45 -32.86
N ASP A 154 0.26 -10.35 -33.95
CA ASP A 154 0.21 -11.31 -35.05
C ASP A 154 -1.25 -11.59 -35.53
N ASP A 155 -2.04 -10.53 -35.70
CA ASP A 155 -3.45 -10.54 -36.12
C ASP A 155 -4.43 -11.20 -35.15
N PHE A 156 -4.00 -11.52 -33.92
CA PHE A 156 -4.85 -12.12 -32.89
C PHE A 156 -4.85 -11.28 -31.61
N PRO A 157 -5.95 -11.33 -30.83
CA PRO A 157 -6.00 -10.64 -29.55
C PRO A 157 -4.97 -11.20 -28.57
N CYS A 158 -4.35 -10.32 -27.85
CA CYS A 158 -3.44 -10.62 -26.77
C CYS A 158 -3.90 -9.88 -25.51
N LEU A 159 -4.08 -10.61 -24.42
CA LEU A 159 -4.46 -10.06 -23.13
C LEU A 159 -3.24 -10.06 -22.23
N LEU A 160 -2.83 -8.87 -21.80
CA LEU A 160 -1.71 -8.65 -20.87
C LEU A 160 -2.26 -8.11 -19.55
N ILE A 161 -2.00 -8.80 -18.45
CA ILE A 161 -2.46 -8.42 -17.11
C ILE A 161 -1.29 -8.50 -16.15
N GLY A 162 -1.12 -7.52 -15.28
CA GLY A 162 -0.08 -7.59 -14.25
C GLY A 162 -0.12 -6.46 -13.24
N ASN A 163 0.63 -6.66 -12.18
CA ASN A 163 0.74 -5.72 -11.07
C ASN A 163 1.77 -4.63 -11.39
N VAL A 164 1.35 -3.38 -11.41
CA VAL A 164 2.21 -2.22 -11.72
C VAL A 164 2.86 -1.61 -10.48
N ALA A 165 2.55 -2.08 -9.28
CA ALA A 165 3.08 -1.55 -8.02
C ALA A 165 4.57 -1.84 -7.79
N PHE A 166 5.21 -2.66 -8.62
CA PHE A 166 6.64 -2.98 -8.50
C PHE A 166 7.58 -1.88 -9.02
N ASP A 167 7.08 -0.76 -9.54
CA ASP A 167 7.93 0.33 -10.04
C ASP A 167 8.99 0.76 -9.02
N ASN A 168 8.61 0.89 -7.75
CA ASN A 168 9.46 1.32 -6.65
C ASN A 168 9.81 0.19 -5.65
N PHE A 169 9.68 -1.09 -6.05
CA PHE A 169 10.00 -2.20 -5.16
C PHE A 169 11.49 -2.18 -4.78
N PRO A 170 11.84 -2.03 -3.48
CA PRO A 170 13.22 -1.78 -3.06
C PRO A 170 14.12 -3.01 -3.11
N HIS A 171 13.54 -4.23 -3.24
CA HIS A 171 14.27 -5.50 -3.20
C HIS A 171 14.49 -6.14 -4.58
N LYS A 172 14.45 -5.35 -5.67
CA LYS A 172 14.61 -5.87 -7.04
C LYS A 172 15.92 -6.64 -7.25
N GLU A 173 17.01 -6.23 -6.60
CA GLU A 173 18.30 -6.94 -6.71
C GLU A 173 18.26 -8.32 -6.04
N GLU A 174 17.52 -8.44 -4.94
CA GLU A 174 17.34 -9.70 -4.22
C GLU A 174 16.43 -10.65 -5.00
N PHE A 175 15.33 -10.14 -5.56
CA PHE A 175 14.35 -10.90 -6.33
C PHE A 175 14.65 -10.83 -7.82
N CYS A 176 15.73 -11.51 -8.25
CA CYS A 176 16.20 -11.46 -9.63
C CYS A 176 15.91 -12.71 -10.45
N TYR A 177 15.21 -13.70 -9.91
CA TYR A 177 14.86 -14.94 -10.61
C TYR A 177 13.41 -14.93 -11.04
N PHE A 178 13.17 -14.75 -12.35
CA PHE A 178 11.84 -14.77 -12.94
C PHE A 178 11.49 -16.19 -13.38
N ILE A 179 10.48 -16.74 -12.76
CA ILE A 179 9.87 -18.01 -13.12
C ILE A 179 8.82 -17.72 -14.19
N LYS A 180 9.07 -18.15 -15.42
CA LYS A 180 8.08 -18.13 -16.48
C LYS A 180 7.44 -19.49 -16.57
N VAL A 181 6.14 -19.56 -16.37
CA VAL A 181 5.35 -20.78 -16.57
C VAL A 181 4.53 -20.62 -17.84
N THR A 182 4.58 -21.64 -18.69
CA THR A 182 3.89 -21.68 -19.98
C THR A 182 2.91 -22.82 -20.00
N THR A 183 1.64 -22.54 -20.27
CA THR A 183 0.59 -23.56 -20.39
C THR A 183 -0.30 -23.28 -21.60
N SER A 184 -0.82 -24.35 -22.22
CA SER A 184 -1.84 -24.22 -23.25
C SER A 184 -3.24 -24.12 -22.63
N TYR A 185 -4.18 -23.53 -23.36
CA TYR A 185 -5.57 -23.44 -22.95
C TYR A 185 -6.53 -23.78 -24.07
N LYS A 186 -7.76 -24.19 -23.69
CA LYS A 186 -8.87 -24.36 -24.61
C LYS A 186 -9.37 -23.00 -25.05
N LYS A 187 -9.16 -22.69 -26.31
CA LYS A 187 -9.53 -21.42 -26.92
C LYS A 187 -10.93 -21.46 -27.52
N ASP A 188 -11.61 -20.32 -27.50
CA ASP A 188 -12.70 -20.07 -28.44
C ASP A 188 -12.11 -19.93 -29.86
N GLU A 189 -12.64 -20.66 -30.83
CA GLU A 189 -12.07 -20.70 -32.17
C GLU A 189 -12.21 -19.37 -32.95
N LYS A 190 -13.14 -18.50 -32.55
CA LYS A 190 -13.35 -17.21 -33.21
C LYS A 190 -12.43 -16.10 -32.68
N VAL A 191 -12.30 -16.04 -31.34
CA VAL A 191 -11.52 -14.97 -30.68
C VAL A 191 -10.13 -15.44 -30.25
N MET A 192 -9.85 -16.74 -30.30
CA MET A 192 -8.55 -17.34 -29.91
C MET A 192 -8.14 -17.09 -28.47
N LEU A 193 -9.03 -16.57 -27.63
CA LEU A 193 -8.88 -16.40 -26.20
C LEU A 193 -9.54 -17.55 -25.42
N PRO A 194 -9.24 -17.77 -24.13
CA PRO A 194 -9.91 -18.76 -23.31
C PRO A 194 -11.40 -18.48 -23.18
N THR A 195 -12.21 -19.52 -23.05
CA THR A 195 -13.60 -19.38 -22.59
C THR A 195 -13.63 -19.02 -21.11
N ASP A 196 -14.76 -18.52 -20.58
CA ASP A 196 -14.91 -18.15 -19.16
C ASP A 196 -14.56 -19.33 -18.22
N VAL A 197 -15.02 -20.53 -18.56
CA VAL A 197 -14.70 -21.76 -17.78
C VAL A 197 -13.19 -22.03 -17.79
N GLU A 198 -12.54 -21.84 -18.93
CA GLU A 198 -11.10 -22.06 -19.08
C GLU A 198 -10.30 -20.95 -18.37
N LEU A 199 -10.83 -19.73 -18.30
CA LEU A 199 -10.23 -18.64 -17.51
C LEU A 199 -10.18 -19.02 -16.02
N ASP A 200 -11.29 -19.50 -15.46
CA ASP A 200 -11.35 -19.94 -14.07
C ASP A 200 -10.34 -21.07 -13.77
N GLU A 201 -10.18 -22.02 -14.69
CA GLU A 201 -9.22 -23.11 -14.52
C GLU A 201 -7.75 -22.63 -14.63
N LEU A 202 -7.50 -21.65 -15.47
CA LEU A 202 -6.18 -21.01 -15.58
C LEU A 202 -5.85 -20.23 -14.31
N ASP A 203 -6.78 -19.45 -13.77
CA ASP A 203 -6.58 -18.66 -12.56
C ASP A 203 -6.37 -19.55 -11.33
N LYS A 204 -7.12 -20.65 -11.20
CA LYS A 204 -6.87 -21.68 -10.18
C LYS A 204 -5.49 -22.31 -10.31
N PHE A 205 -5.03 -22.54 -11.54
CA PHE A 205 -3.71 -23.12 -11.78
C PHE A 205 -2.59 -22.15 -11.42
N GLU A 206 -2.71 -20.86 -11.77
CA GLU A 206 -1.74 -19.84 -11.39
C GLU A 206 -1.65 -19.72 -9.85
N TYR A 207 -2.80 -19.62 -9.18
CA TYR A 207 -2.86 -19.60 -7.72
C TYR A 207 -2.26 -20.86 -7.08
N PHE A 208 -2.49 -22.04 -7.69
CA PHE A 208 -1.93 -23.29 -7.21
C PHE A 208 -0.40 -23.30 -7.26
N ILE A 209 0.22 -22.80 -8.34
CA ILE A 209 1.68 -22.70 -8.45
C ILE A 209 2.22 -21.73 -7.37
N GLU A 210 1.65 -20.55 -7.28
CA GLU A 210 2.08 -19.50 -6.32
C GLU A 210 1.94 -19.99 -4.88
N ASN A 211 0.80 -20.59 -4.54
CA ASN A 211 0.53 -21.11 -3.20
C ASN A 211 1.49 -22.24 -2.80
N ASN A 212 1.86 -23.14 -3.73
CA ASN A 212 2.84 -24.19 -3.44
C ASN A 212 4.23 -23.61 -3.18
N LEU A 213 4.66 -22.58 -3.91
CA LEU A 213 5.90 -21.88 -3.61
C LEU A 213 5.86 -21.30 -2.18
N THR A 214 4.79 -20.60 -1.84
CA THR A 214 4.60 -19.99 -0.52
C THR A 214 4.55 -21.03 0.61
N GLN A 215 3.84 -22.16 0.42
CA GLN A 215 3.77 -23.23 1.43
C GLN A 215 5.11 -23.94 1.66
N ASN A 216 6.01 -23.91 0.69
CA ASN A 216 7.38 -24.39 0.82
C ASN A 216 8.38 -23.29 1.22
N GLU A 217 7.89 -22.21 1.82
CA GLU A 217 8.67 -21.08 2.34
C GLU A 217 9.47 -20.33 1.27
N ILE A 218 9.12 -20.49 -0.01
CA ILE A 218 9.74 -19.74 -1.11
C ILE A 218 9.05 -18.38 -1.20
N LYS A 219 9.78 -17.31 -0.86
CA LYS A 219 9.28 -15.95 -1.00
C LYS A 219 9.13 -15.61 -2.48
N ASN A 220 7.94 -15.25 -2.88
CA ASN A 220 7.62 -15.05 -4.30
C ASN A 220 6.58 -13.96 -4.48
N TYR A 221 6.52 -13.38 -5.69
CA TYR A 221 5.51 -12.41 -6.09
C TYR A 221 5.05 -12.68 -7.50
N TYR A 222 3.74 -12.72 -7.69
CA TYR A 222 3.13 -12.73 -9.02
C TYR A 222 3.32 -11.35 -9.67
N ILE A 223 3.84 -11.34 -10.90
CA ILE A 223 4.19 -10.09 -11.60
C ILE A 223 3.19 -9.78 -12.70
N PHE A 224 3.13 -10.62 -13.73
CA PHE A 224 2.23 -10.42 -14.87
C PHE A 224 1.98 -11.72 -15.62
N ARG A 225 0.98 -11.70 -16.50
CA ARG A 225 0.69 -12.76 -17.45
C ARG A 225 0.37 -12.20 -18.82
N ASP A 226 0.66 -12.97 -19.87
CA ASP A 226 0.19 -12.77 -21.22
C ASP A 226 -0.60 -13.99 -21.72
N THR A 227 -1.68 -13.75 -22.45
CA THR A 227 -2.59 -14.76 -22.98
C THR A 227 -2.78 -14.51 -24.47
N HIS A 228 -2.30 -15.42 -25.31
CA HIS A 228 -2.27 -15.24 -26.76
C HIS A 228 -2.24 -16.57 -27.52
N LYS A 229 -3.05 -16.73 -28.55
CA LYS A 229 -3.03 -17.88 -29.48
C LYS A 229 -3.06 -19.28 -28.85
N GLY A 230 -3.82 -19.48 -27.77
CA GLY A 230 -3.92 -20.77 -27.09
C GLY A 230 -2.81 -21.03 -26.08
N ILE A 231 -1.94 -20.08 -25.83
CA ILE A 231 -0.85 -20.14 -24.84
C ILE A 231 -1.02 -19.02 -23.82
N ARG A 232 -0.86 -19.36 -22.54
CA ARG A 232 -0.70 -18.43 -21.44
C ARG A 232 0.69 -18.57 -20.85
N ASN A 233 1.39 -17.45 -20.74
CA ASN A 233 2.60 -17.35 -19.94
C ASN A 233 2.27 -16.49 -18.71
N PHE A 234 2.72 -16.90 -17.53
CA PHE A 234 2.69 -16.06 -16.36
C PHE A 234 4.06 -16.05 -15.67
N TYR A 235 4.31 -14.96 -14.96
CA TYR A 235 5.62 -14.67 -14.43
C TYR A 235 5.53 -14.41 -12.94
N ILE A 236 6.31 -15.17 -12.19
CA ILE A 236 6.50 -15.04 -10.74
C ILE A 236 7.97 -14.70 -10.51
N VAL A 237 8.26 -13.79 -9.60
CA VAL A 237 9.66 -13.50 -9.20
C VAL A 237 9.94 -14.06 -7.83
N THR A 238 11.17 -14.56 -7.63
CA THR A 238 11.64 -15.12 -6.36
C THR A 238 13.12 -14.75 -6.11
N ASN A 239 13.54 -14.85 -4.86
CA ASN A 239 14.94 -14.76 -4.47
C ASN A 239 15.62 -16.14 -4.31
N ASP A 240 14.86 -17.23 -4.35
CA ASP A 240 15.36 -18.60 -4.23
C ASP A 240 15.14 -19.42 -5.51
N LYS A 241 16.16 -19.42 -6.38
CA LYS A 241 16.12 -20.18 -7.63
C LYS A 241 16.08 -21.69 -7.41
N LEU A 242 16.84 -22.21 -6.46
CA LEU A 242 16.97 -23.65 -6.24
C LEU A 242 15.69 -24.21 -5.65
N GLY A 243 15.21 -23.63 -4.55
CA GLY A 243 13.97 -24.06 -3.92
C GLY A 243 12.77 -23.97 -4.86
N ALA A 244 12.65 -22.87 -5.62
CA ALA A 244 11.60 -22.73 -6.61
C ALA A 244 11.68 -23.81 -7.72
N THR A 245 12.89 -24.15 -8.19
CA THR A 245 13.06 -25.21 -9.18
C THR A 245 12.61 -26.55 -8.64
N GLU A 246 12.95 -26.89 -7.40
CA GLU A 246 12.56 -28.16 -6.77
C GLU A 246 11.04 -28.24 -6.62
N VAL A 247 10.40 -27.21 -6.08
CA VAL A 247 8.95 -27.17 -5.87
C VAL A 247 8.21 -27.32 -7.21
N ILE A 248 8.60 -26.56 -8.24
CA ILE A 248 7.88 -26.62 -9.54
C ILE A 248 8.12 -27.96 -10.25
N ASN A 249 9.28 -28.56 -10.12
CA ASN A 249 9.52 -29.90 -10.64
C ASN A 249 8.66 -30.96 -9.95
N LEU A 250 8.45 -30.86 -8.64
CA LEU A 250 7.54 -31.75 -7.90
C LEU A 250 6.10 -31.61 -8.43
N ILE A 251 5.65 -30.39 -8.66
CA ILE A 251 4.34 -30.12 -9.24
C ILE A 251 4.25 -30.70 -10.64
N LYS A 252 5.24 -30.45 -11.51
CA LYS A 252 5.25 -30.89 -12.90
C LYS A 252 5.20 -32.41 -13.03
N ASN A 253 5.80 -33.13 -12.10
CA ASN A 253 5.82 -34.60 -12.08
C ASN A 253 4.56 -35.23 -11.44
N SER A 254 3.63 -34.39 -10.94
CA SER A 254 2.36 -34.88 -10.37
C SER A 254 1.35 -35.21 -11.47
N GLU A 255 0.79 -36.42 -11.50
CA GLU A 255 -0.13 -36.90 -12.53
C GLU A 255 -1.48 -36.16 -12.60
N LYS A 256 -1.79 -35.31 -11.63
CA LYS A 256 -3.10 -34.64 -11.48
C LYS A 256 -3.13 -33.19 -11.95
N GLN A 257 -2.03 -32.70 -12.50
CA GLN A 257 -1.93 -31.28 -12.80
C GLN A 257 -2.08 -30.98 -14.31
N ARG A 258 -2.42 -29.73 -14.59
CA ARG A 258 -2.42 -29.16 -15.92
C ARG A 258 -1.01 -29.29 -16.53
N THR A 259 -0.93 -29.70 -17.79
CA THR A 259 0.36 -29.79 -18.50
C THR A 259 0.94 -28.38 -18.69
N PHE A 260 2.18 -28.19 -18.27
CA PHE A 260 2.89 -26.92 -18.41
C PHE A 260 4.40 -27.13 -18.57
N ASP A 261 5.07 -26.11 -19.06
CA ASP A 261 6.51 -25.96 -19.02
C ASP A 261 6.92 -24.75 -18.19
N PHE A 262 8.14 -24.76 -17.71
CA PHE A 262 8.68 -23.60 -17.00
C PHE A 262 10.16 -23.38 -17.29
N GLU A 263 10.58 -22.13 -17.14
CA GLU A 263 11.99 -21.73 -17.16
C GLU A 263 12.21 -20.67 -16.06
N ILE A 264 13.42 -20.69 -15.47
CA ILE A 264 13.81 -19.67 -14.48
C ILE A 264 14.91 -18.82 -15.06
N LEU A 265 14.56 -17.60 -15.40
CA LEU A 265 15.43 -16.59 -15.99
C LEU A 265 16.07 -15.75 -14.89
N THR A 266 17.36 -15.46 -15.02
CA THR A 266 18.04 -14.51 -14.14
C THR A 266 17.98 -13.13 -14.80
N ASP A 267 17.23 -12.21 -14.19
CA ASP A 267 17.04 -10.83 -14.69
C ASP A 267 17.25 -9.82 -13.54
N LYS A 268 18.51 -9.50 -13.25
CA LYS A 268 18.90 -8.57 -12.18
C LYS A 268 18.39 -7.14 -12.39
N ASN A 269 18.13 -6.78 -13.63
CA ASN A 269 17.67 -5.44 -14.00
C ASN A 269 16.16 -5.36 -14.16
N TRP A 270 15.43 -6.44 -13.92
CA TRP A 270 13.99 -6.51 -14.09
C TRP A 270 13.52 -6.10 -15.49
N ASN A 271 14.31 -6.44 -16.52
CA ASN A 271 13.98 -6.08 -17.91
C ASN A 271 12.64 -6.65 -18.35
N LEU A 272 12.29 -7.87 -17.91
CA LEU A 272 10.98 -8.48 -18.18
C LEU A 272 9.83 -7.64 -17.64
N TYR A 273 9.95 -7.20 -16.39
CA TYR A 273 8.96 -6.30 -15.79
C TYR A 273 8.95 -4.93 -16.48
N ASN A 274 10.12 -4.36 -16.76
CA ASN A 274 10.22 -3.06 -17.41
C ASN A 274 9.60 -3.07 -18.81
N GLU A 275 9.76 -4.16 -19.59
CA GLU A 275 9.11 -4.31 -20.90
C GLU A 275 7.59 -4.49 -20.77
N PHE A 276 7.12 -5.22 -19.76
CA PHE A 276 5.71 -5.28 -19.43
C PHE A 276 5.18 -3.88 -19.07
N ARG A 277 5.85 -3.17 -18.16
CA ARG A 277 5.43 -1.87 -17.65
C ARG A 277 5.35 -0.79 -18.73
N LYS A 278 6.27 -0.79 -19.69
CA LYS A 278 6.25 0.13 -20.85
C LYS A 278 5.00 -0.01 -21.72
N LYS A 279 4.40 -1.19 -21.76
CA LYS A 279 3.17 -1.43 -22.52
C LYS A 279 1.93 -0.95 -21.80
N MET A 280 1.95 -0.96 -20.45
CA MET A 280 0.81 -0.54 -19.65
C MET A 280 0.57 0.97 -19.77
N PRO A 281 -0.69 1.41 -19.87
CA PRO A 281 -1.01 2.83 -19.91
C PRO A 281 -0.53 3.49 -18.60
N ASN A 282 0.16 4.61 -18.73
CA ASN A 282 0.23 5.58 -17.67
C ASN A 282 -1.17 6.19 -17.59
N GLU A 283 -1.74 6.33 -16.42
CA GLU A 283 -3.11 6.83 -16.25
C GLU A 283 -3.59 7.78 -17.30
#